data_c8331d8183926711f87714580bde8326
#
_entry.id   c8331d8183926711f87714580bde8326
#
_cell.length_a   1.000
_cell.length_b   1.000
_cell.length_c   1.000
_cell.angle_alpha   90.00
_cell.angle_beta   90.00
_cell.angle_gamma   90.00
#
_symmetry.space_group_name_H-M   'P 1'
#
loop_
_entity.id
_entity.type
_entity.pdbx_description
1 polymer ?
#
loop_
_entity_poly.entity_id
_entity_poly.type
_entity_poly.pdbx_seq_one_letter_code
_entity_poly.pdbx_strand_id
1 'polypeptide(L)'
;MTIIFDFGGVLVQLDKQRCIDAFAKLGFDLAPFIGTYAQSGILSKIERGEAGIPEFCEEVRRVSGLPLKDNDICEAWAAFLTEVPRERIDMLRRIRKHHRLCVLSNTNEIHWALAENKYFVKPGERVEDLFSHVFLSYKMGLEKPEKEMFEKVIETLQEPADRLLFLDDSEVNCEAARKTGMRSLIAPADGSWMNYFEADGRLKAEYEA
;
A
#
# COMPACT_ATOMS: atom_id res chain seq x y z
N MET A 1 20.02 7.80 3.22
CA MET A 1 18.92 7.18 3.97
C MET A 1 17.89 6.65 3.00
N THR A 2 17.30 5.50 3.27
CA THR A 2 16.18 4.96 2.49
C THR A 2 14.86 5.25 3.21
N ILE A 3 13.90 5.82 2.50
CA ILE A 3 12.55 6.11 3.02
C ILE A 3 11.59 5.11 2.39
N ILE A 4 10.85 4.41 3.24
CA ILE A 4 9.94 3.35 2.86
C ILE A 4 8.53 3.84 3.18
N PHE A 5 7.68 3.97 2.17
CA PHE A 5 6.30 4.42 2.33
C PHE A 5 5.33 3.23 2.33
N ASP A 6 4.36 3.26 3.23
CA ASP A 6 3.12 2.54 2.97
C ASP A 6 2.42 3.12 1.74
N PHE A 7 1.56 2.31 1.15
CA PHE A 7 0.82 2.68 -0.06
C PHE A 7 -0.59 3.18 0.28
N GLY A 8 -1.40 2.33 0.91
CA GLY A 8 -2.80 2.64 1.22
C GLY A 8 -2.93 3.66 2.35
N GLY A 9 -3.71 4.72 2.18
CA GLY A 9 -3.80 5.82 3.13
C GLY A 9 -2.64 6.82 3.01
N VAL A 10 -1.39 6.36 2.95
CA VAL A 10 -0.22 7.24 2.90
C VAL A 10 0.01 7.83 1.52
N LEU A 11 0.13 7.00 0.48
CA LEU A 11 0.34 7.47 -0.89
C LEU A 11 -0.96 7.57 -1.67
N VAL A 12 -1.79 6.53 -1.66
CA VAL A 12 -3.08 6.49 -2.34
C VAL A 12 -4.21 6.73 -1.35
N GLN A 13 -5.22 7.48 -1.75
CA GLN A 13 -6.43 7.66 -0.97
C GLN A 13 -7.33 6.41 -1.09
N LEU A 14 -7.90 6.01 0.03
CA LEU A 14 -8.79 4.86 0.15
C LEU A 14 -10.23 5.31 0.39
N ASP A 15 -11.17 4.66 -0.26
CA ASP A 15 -12.61 4.86 -0.04
C ASP A 15 -13.31 3.51 0.09
N LYS A 16 -13.41 3.05 1.34
CA LYS A 16 -14.09 1.82 1.70
C LYS A 16 -15.56 1.81 1.24
N GLN A 17 -16.26 2.94 1.42
CA GLN A 17 -17.66 3.03 1.09
C GLN A 17 -17.89 2.89 -0.42
N ARG A 18 -17.03 3.49 -1.22
CA ARG A 18 -17.09 3.38 -2.68
C ARG A 18 -16.94 1.92 -3.15
N CYS A 19 -16.08 1.14 -2.50
CA CYS A 19 -15.94 -0.28 -2.79
C CYS A 19 -17.20 -1.06 -2.39
N ILE A 20 -17.73 -0.83 -1.19
CA ILE A 20 -18.98 -1.44 -0.72
C ILE A 20 -20.14 -1.12 -1.68
N ASP A 21 -20.28 0.15 -2.08
CA ASP A 21 -21.31 0.58 -3.01
C ASP A 21 -21.16 -0.04 -4.41
N ALA A 22 -19.91 -0.28 -4.86
CA ALA A 22 -19.66 -0.94 -6.12
C ALA A 22 -20.11 -2.40 -6.09
N PHE A 23 -19.80 -3.15 -5.03
CA PHE A 23 -20.30 -4.51 -4.84
C PHE A 23 -21.81 -4.57 -4.62
N ALA A 24 -22.39 -3.61 -3.90
CA ALA A 24 -23.84 -3.53 -3.72
C ALA A 24 -24.60 -3.38 -5.05
N LYS A 25 -24.04 -2.63 -6.02
CA LYS A 25 -24.60 -2.54 -7.39
C LYS A 25 -24.57 -3.88 -8.14
N LEU A 26 -23.67 -4.76 -7.78
CA LEU A 26 -23.60 -6.14 -8.29
C LEU A 26 -24.53 -7.10 -7.53
N GLY A 27 -25.21 -6.60 -6.48
CA GLY A 27 -26.10 -7.41 -5.62
C GLY A 27 -25.40 -8.13 -4.46
N PHE A 28 -24.14 -7.78 -4.16
CA PHE A 28 -23.35 -8.41 -3.10
C PHE A 28 -23.04 -7.41 -1.96
N ASP A 29 -23.40 -7.80 -0.72
CA ASP A 29 -23.01 -7.03 0.48
C ASP A 29 -21.58 -7.41 0.91
N LEU A 30 -20.63 -6.52 0.62
CA LEU A 30 -19.22 -6.68 1.00
C LEU A 30 -18.94 -6.23 2.44
N ALA A 31 -19.80 -5.43 3.06
CA ALA A 31 -19.52 -4.77 4.34
C ALA A 31 -19.03 -5.73 5.46
N PRO A 32 -19.56 -6.96 5.59
CA PRO A 32 -19.11 -7.90 6.63
C PRO A 32 -17.66 -8.39 6.47
N PHE A 33 -17.07 -8.27 5.27
CA PHE A 33 -15.77 -8.87 4.92
C PHE A 33 -14.63 -7.85 4.92
N ILE A 34 -14.93 -6.56 4.83
CA ILE A 34 -13.94 -5.51 4.67
C ILE A 34 -13.64 -4.78 5.98
N GLY A 35 -12.43 -4.95 6.51
CA GLY A 35 -11.92 -4.25 7.69
C GLY A 35 -11.35 -2.86 7.37
N THR A 36 -10.91 -2.14 8.40
CA THR A 36 -10.25 -0.82 8.23
C THR A 36 -8.76 -1.00 7.92
N TYR A 37 -8.07 -1.89 8.65
CA TYR A 37 -6.63 -2.13 8.53
C TYR A 37 -6.29 -3.59 8.20
N ALA A 38 -7.24 -4.50 8.38
CA ALA A 38 -7.05 -5.92 8.07
C ALA A 38 -8.30 -6.46 7.41
N GLN A 39 -8.10 -7.28 6.40
CA GLN A 39 -9.16 -7.96 5.68
C GLN A 39 -9.43 -9.33 6.31
N SER A 40 -10.54 -9.96 5.95
CA SER A 40 -10.89 -11.30 6.40
C SER A 40 -11.26 -12.21 5.24
N GLY A 41 -11.19 -13.51 5.46
CA GLY A 41 -11.58 -14.51 4.45
C GLY A 41 -10.74 -14.40 3.19
N ILE A 42 -11.41 -14.38 2.03
CA ILE A 42 -10.74 -14.32 0.72
C ILE A 42 -9.98 -13.00 0.48
N LEU A 43 -10.43 -11.91 1.10
CA LEU A 43 -9.75 -10.62 0.98
C LEU A 43 -8.36 -10.66 1.62
N SER A 44 -8.22 -11.32 2.78
CA SER A 44 -6.91 -11.56 3.40
C SER A 44 -6.05 -12.49 2.53
N LYS A 45 -6.63 -13.56 1.99
CA LYS A 45 -5.88 -14.51 1.16
C LYS A 45 -5.28 -13.87 -0.09
N ILE A 46 -6.03 -13.00 -0.78
CA ILE A 46 -5.51 -12.31 -1.96
C ILE A 46 -4.41 -11.29 -1.61
N GLU A 47 -4.48 -10.67 -0.43
CA GLU A 47 -3.42 -9.77 0.07
C GLU A 47 -2.17 -10.51 0.53
N ARG A 48 -2.30 -11.77 0.96
CA ARG A 48 -1.17 -12.64 1.31
C ARG A 48 -0.62 -13.44 0.11
N GLY A 49 -1.24 -13.34 -1.08
CA GLY A 49 -0.87 -14.13 -2.24
C GLY A 49 -1.21 -15.62 -2.13
N GLU A 50 -2.06 -15.99 -1.16
CA GLU A 50 -2.58 -17.34 -0.97
C GLU A 50 -3.70 -17.68 -1.96
N ALA A 51 -4.26 -16.67 -2.61
CA ALA A 51 -5.25 -16.80 -3.68
C ALA A 51 -4.92 -15.78 -4.79
N GLY A 52 -5.13 -16.20 -6.04
CA GLY A 52 -5.06 -15.32 -7.19
C GLY A 52 -6.43 -14.69 -7.54
N ILE A 53 -6.45 -13.92 -8.64
CA ILE A 53 -7.68 -13.28 -9.14
C ILE A 53 -8.79 -14.32 -9.44
N PRO A 54 -8.51 -15.47 -10.09
CA PRO A 54 -9.55 -16.47 -10.35
C PRO A 54 -10.22 -17.01 -9.08
N GLU A 55 -9.43 -17.40 -8.08
CA GLU A 55 -9.91 -17.91 -6.80
C GLU A 55 -10.68 -16.85 -6.02
N PHE A 56 -10.21 -15.59 -6.07
CA PHE A 56 -10.92 -14.45 -5.49
C PHE A 56 -12.31 -14.28 -6.13
N CYS A 57 -12.39 -14.24 -7.45
CA CYS A 57 -13.64 -14.10 -8.18
C CYS A 57 -14.60 -15.28 -7.93
N GLU A 58 -14.08 -16.52 -7.88
CA GLU A 58 -14.87 -17.69 -7.58
C GLU A 58 -15.46 -17.66 -6.16
N GLU A 59 -14.66 -17.24 -5.18
CA GLU A 59 -15.13 -17.12 -3.80
C GLU A 59 -16.19 -16.02 -3.67
N VAL A 60 -16.04 -14.88 -4.35
CA VAL A 60 -17.08 -13.83 -4.39
C VAL A 60 -18.37 -14.38 -4.97
N ARG A 61 -18.32 -15.15 -6.07
CA ARG A 61 -19.50 -15.83 -6.62
C ARG A 61 -20.11 -16.84 -5.66
N ARG A 62 -19.27 -17.63 -5.01
CA ARG A 62 -19.73 -18.63 -4.03
C ARG A 62 -20.47 -18.00 -2.85
N VAL A 63 -19.91 -16.92 -2.30
CA VAL A 63 -20.48 -16.22 -1.12
C VAL A 63 -21.73 -15.42 -1.50
N SER A 64 -21.72 -14.75 -2.64
CA SER A 64 -22.86 -13.95 -3.11
C SER A 64 -24.00 -14.80 -3.67
N GLY A 65 -23.70 -16.02 -4.17
CA GLY A 65 -24.66 -16.85 -4.92
C GLY A 65 -25.00 -16.27 -6.30
N LEU A 66 -24.24 -15.30 -6.80
CA LEU A 66 -24.52 -14.57 -8.04
C LEU A 66 -23.53 -14.94 -9.15
N PRO A 67 -23.96 -15.04 -10.42
CA PRO A 67 -23.12 -15.37 -11.57
C PRO A 67 -22.34 -14.13 -12.07
N LEU A 68 -21.59 -13.49 -11.20
CA LEU A 68 -20.83 -12.26 -11.50
C LEU A 68 -19.65 -12.54 -12.44
N LYS A 69 -19.35 -11.58 -13.33
CA LYS A 69 -18.17 -11.66 -14.20
C LYS A 69 -16.92 -11.22 -13.43
N ASP A 70 -15.78 -11.81 -13.77
CA ASP A 70 -14.48 -11.47 -13.15
C ASP A 70 -14.16 -9.99 -13.26
N ASN A 71 -14.37 -9.39 -14.43
CA ASN A 71 -14.13 -7.96 -14.63
C ASN A 71 -14.97 -7.10 -13.70
N ASP A 72 -16.27 -7.41 -13.53
CA ASP A 72 -17.15 -6.62 -12.67
C ASP A 72 -16.71 -6.71 -11.21
N ILE A 73 -16.27 -7.90 -10.76
CA ILE A 73 -15.71 -8.12 -9.43
C ILE A 73 -14.40 -7.34 -9.23
N CYS A 74 -13.48 -7.46 -10.18
CA CYS A 74 -12.20 -6.75 -10.10
C CYS A 74 -12.37 -5.23 -10.12
N GLU A 75 -13.25 -4.70 -10.95
CA GLU A 75 -13.55 -3.26 -10.99
C GLU A 75 -14.21 -2.78 -9.68
N ALA A 76 -15.10 -3.58 -9.10
CA ALA A 76 -15.73 -3.27 -7.82
C ALA A 76 -14.70 -3.28 -6.68
N TRP A 77 -13.75 -4.24 -6.68
CA TRP A 77 -12.67 -4.28 -5.71
C TRP A 77 -11.67 -3.14 -5.90
N ALA A 78 -11.30 -2.83 -7.14
CA ALA A 78 -10.43 -1.71 -7.49
C ALA A 78 -11.01 -0.34 -7.06
N ALA A 79 -12.32 -0.23 -6.91
CA ALA A 79 -12.98 0.99 -6.45
C ALA A 79 -12.61 1.40 -5.01
N PHE A 80 -11.97 0.52 -4.25
CA PHE A 80 -11.39 0.83 -2.93
C PHE A 80 -10.30 1.90 -3.00
N LEU A 81 -9.50 1.91 -4.08
CA LEU A 81 -8.50 2.94 -4.34
C LEU A 81 -9.13 4.07 -5.14
N THR A 82 -8.87 5.32 -4.75
CA THR A 82 -9.42 6.48 -5.45
C THR A 82 -8.38 7.16 -6.33
N GLU A 83 -7.40 7.80 -5.73
CA GLU A 83 -6.34 8.53 -6.43
C GLU A 83 -5.07 8.65 -5.59
N VAL A 84 -3.96 8.96 -6.24
CA VAL A 84 -2.77 9.51 -5.59
C VAL A 84 -2.79 11.01 -5.82
N PRO A 85 -2.96 11.83 -4.78
CA PRO A 85 -2.96 13.28 -4.91
C PRO A 85 -1.67 13.79 -5.56
N ARG A 86 -1.82 14.73 -6.49
CA ARG A 86 -0.69 15.22 -7.29
C ARG A 86 0.44 15.80 -6.41
N GLU A 87 0.10 16.48 -5.35
CA GLU A 87 1.04 17.05 -4.41
C GLU A 87 1.92 15.98 -3.74
N ARG A 88 1.37 14.77 -3.47
CA ARG A 88 2.14 13.64 -2.93
C ARG A 88 3.17 13.15 -3.96
N ILE A 89 2.77 13.01 -5.22
CA ILE A 89 3.68 12.60 -6.30
C ILE A 89 4.78 13.65 -6.50
N ASP A 90 4.44 14.93 -6.49
CA ASP A 90 5.41 16.00 -6.65
C ASP A 90 6.38 16.09 -5.45
N MET A 91 5.90 15.75 -4.24
CA MET A 91 6.75 15.61 -3.06
C MET A 91 7.68 14.41 -3.18
N LEU A 92 7.19 13.23 -3.57
CA LEU A 92 8.02 12.04 -3.81
C LEU A 92 9.16 12.31 -4.80
N ARG A 93 8.89 13.05 -5.89
CA ARG A 93 9.92 13.45 -6.86
C ARG A 93 10.99 14.35 -6.25
N ARG A 94 10.62 15.22 -5.30
CA ARG A 94 11.59 16.06 -4.57
C ARG A 94 12.40 15.22 -3.59
N ILE A 95 11.74 14.37 -2.79
CA ILE A 95 12.40 13.50 -1.80
C ILE A 95 13.42 12.58 -2.49
N ARG A 96 13.07 12.01 -3.65
CA ARG A 96 13.95 11.11 -4.41
C ARG A 96 15.30 11.73 -4.82
N LYS A 97 15.40 13.07 -4.89
CA LYS A 97 16.68 13.74 -5.18
C LYS A 97 17.69 13.62 -4.04
N HIS A 98 17.23 13.30 -2.83
CA HIS A 98 18.05 13.30 -1.61
C HIS A 98 18.06 11.92 -0.94
N HIS A 99 17.03 11.11 -1.17
CA HIS A 99 16.79 9.84 -0.49
C HIS A 99 16.41 8.76 -1.49
N ARG A 100 16.77 7.52 -1.18
CA ARG A 100 16.24 6.35 -1.89
C ARG A 100 14.81 6.12 -1.42
N LEU A 101 13.88 5.86 -2.34
CA LEU A 101 12.48 5.60 -2.01
C LEU A 101 12.12 4.15 -2.28
N CYS A 102 11.33 3.58 -1.37
CA CYS A 102 10.72 2.26 -1.49
C CYS A 102 9.25 2.31 -1.09
N VAL A 103 8.51 1.27 -1.48
CA VAL A 103 7.14 1.01 -1.02
C VAL A 103 7.12 -0.28 -0.22
N LEU A 104 6.37 -0.33 0.88
CA LEU A 104 6.06 -1.54 1.65
C LEU A 104 4.56 -1.56 1.95
N SER A 105 3.81 -2.45 1.30
CA SER A 105 2.34 -2.42 1.34
C SER A 105 1.70 -3.79 1.55
N ASN A 106 0.68 -3.83 2.42
CA ASN A 106 -0.32 -4.87 2.39
C ASN A 106 -1.29 -4.55 1.25
N THR A 107 -1.27 -5.35 0.19
CA THR A 107 -2.02 -5.10 -1.04
C THR A 107 -2.18 -6.38 -1.86
N ASN A 108 -2.83 -6.26 -2.99
CA ASN A 108 -3.10 -7.38 -3.90
C ASN A 108 -2.81 -6.99 -5.36
N GLU A 109 -2.85 -7.99 -6.24
CA GLU A 109 -2.55 -7.80 -7.67
C GLU A 109 -3.47 -6.78 -8.34
N ILE A 110 -4.77 -6.76 -8.00
CA ILE A 110 -5.76 -5.85 -8.62
C ILE A 110 -5.43 -4.40 -8.27
N HIS A 111 -5.20 -4.13 -6.98
CA HIS A 111 -4.89 -2.79 -6.49
C HIS A 111 -3.53 -2.30 -7.00
N TRP A 112 -2.52 -3.18 -7.00
CA TRP A 112 -1.20 -2.78 -7.46
C TRP A 112 -1.15 -2.53 -8.98
N ALA A 113 -1.81 -3.37 -9.78
CA ALA A 113 -1.92 -3.14 -11.22
C ALA A 113 -2.60 -1.79 -11.54
N LEU A 114 -3.62 -1.40 -10.77
CA LEU A 114 -4.23 -0.08 -10.90
C LEU A 114 -3.23 1.04 -10.59
N ALA A 115 -2.40 0.88 -9.55
CA ALA A 115 -1.39 1.85 -9.17
C ALA A 115 -0.32 2.02 -10.26
N GLU A 116 0.23 0.91 -10.75
CA GLU A 116 1.26 0.92 -11.80
C GLU A 116 0.76 1.57 -13.08
N ASN A 117 -0.48 1.30 -13.49
CA ASN A 117 -1.00 1.73 -14.78
C ASN A 117 -1.64 3.11 -14.76
N LYS A 118 -1.99 3.66 -13.58
CA LYS A 118 -2.79 4.88 -13.52
C LYS A 118 -2.22 5.96 -12.59
N TYR A 119 -1.68 5.60 -11.43
CA TYR A 119 -1.46 6.60 -10.39
C TYR A 119 -0.04 7.17 -10.35
N PHE A 120 0.98 6.36 -10.60
CA PHE A 120 2.36 6.79 -10.49
C PHE A 120 3.00 7.21 -11.80
N VAL A 121 2.29 7.06 -12.90
CA VAL A 121 2.83 7.29 -14.24
C VAL A 121 2.38 8.62 -14.82
N LYS A 122 3.36 9.43 -15.24
CA LYS A 122 3.19 10.34 -16.39
C LYS A 122 3.45 9.55 -17.67
N PRO A 123 2.98 10.01 -18.83
CA PRO A 123 3.38 9.40 -20.09
C PRO A 123 4.92 9.26 -20.17
N GLY A 124 5.41 8.01 -20.19
CA GLY A 124 6.83 7.70 -20.22
C GLY A 124 7.55 7.52 -18.88
N GLU A 125 6.89 7.70 -17.74
CA GLU A 125 7.42 7.35 -16.41
C GLU A 125 6.84 6.00 -15.94
N ARG A 126 7.62 5.23 -15.19
CA ARG A 126 7.20 3.98 -14.56
C ARG A 126 7.37 4.09 -13.04
N VAL A 127 6.74 3.16 -12.30
CA VAL A 127 6.86 3.10 -10.83
C VAL A 127 8.33 3.02 -10.39
N GLU A 128 9.15 2.28 -11.12
CA GLU A 128 10.59 2.13 -10.86
C GLU A 128 11.38 3.44 -11.02
N ASP A 129 10.84 4.41 -11.74
CA ASP A 129 11.45 5.73 -11.83
C ASP A 129 11.29 6.53 -10.53
N LEU A 130 10.33 6.18 -9.68
CA LEU A 130 10.12 6.78 -8.36
C LEU A 130 10.71 5.92 -7.26
N PHE A 131 10.47 4.62 -7.28
CA PHE A 131 10.81 3.70 -6.21
C PHE A 131 11.86 2.69 -6.66
N SER A 132 12.95 2.59 -5.90
CA SER A 132 14.01 1.61 -6.18
C SER A 132 13.61 0.18 -5.85
N HIS A 133 12.70 0.00 -4.89
CA HIS A 133 12.12 -1.29 -4.52
C HIS A 133 10.64 -1.13 -4.14
N VAL A 134 9.88 -2.16 -4.45
CA VAL A 134 8.46 -2.26 -4.13
C VAL A 134 8.23 -3.61 -3.47
N PHE A 135 7.86 -3.59 -2.19
CA PHE A 135 7.59 -4.75 -1.35
C PHE A 135 6.08 -4.89 -1.20
N LEU A 136 5.51 -5.93 -1.77
CA LEU A 136 4.07 -6.16 -1.83
C LEU A 136 3.73 -7.47 -1.13
N SER A 137 2.82 -7.44 -0.17
CA SER A 137 2.45 -8.60 0.65
C SER A 137 2.14 -9.83 -0.18
N TYR A 138 1.31 -9.69 -1.22
CA TYR A 138 0.92 -10.81 -2.08
C TYR A 138 2.07 -11.44 -2.88
N LYS A 139 3.17 -10.69 -3.13
CA LYS A 139 4.39 -11.24 -3.76
C LYS A 139 5.34 -11.85 -2.75
N MET A 140 5.29 -11.37 -1.49
CA MET A 140 6.18 -11.81 -0.43
C MET A 140 5.62 -13.01 0.36
N GLY A 141 4.31 -13.23 0.35
CA GLY A 141 3.65 -14.18 1.24
C GLY A 141 3.69 -13.76 2.73
N LEU A 142 3.96 -12.48 2.99
CA LEU A 142 4.11 -11.87 4.32
C LEU A 142 3.30 -10.59 4.35
N GLU A 143 2.80 -10.19 5.53
CA GLU A 143 2.08 -8.93 5.69
C GLU A 143 2.51 -8.16 6.93
N LYS A 144 2.35 -6.85 6.91
CA LYS A 144 2.48 -6.02 8.11
C LYS A 144 1.33 -6.36 9.07
N PRO A 145 1.53 -6.45 10.38
CA PRO A 145 2.74 -6.12 11.14
C PRO A 145 3.68 -7.31 11.43
N GLU A 146 3.69 -8.37 10.61
CA GLU A 146 4.58 -9.52 10.82
C GLU A 146 6.05 -9.05 10.81
N LYS A 147 6.81 -9.47 11.82
CA LYS A 147 8.22 -9.10 11.97
C LYS A 147 9.04 -9.54 10.75
N GLU A 148 8.75 -10.71 10.25
CA GLU A 148 9.43 -11.35 9.11
C GLU A 148 9.36 -10.49 7.84
N MET A 149 8.26 -9.73 7.65
CA MET A 149 8.13 -8.81 6.53
C MET A 149 9.17 -7.69 6.60
N PHE A 150 9.37 -7.08 7.78
CA PHE A 150 10.35 -6.01 7.97
C PHE A 150 11.79 -6.55 7.90
N GLU A 151 12.05 -7.74 8.47
CA GLU A 151 13.36 -8.40 8.38
C GLU A 151 13.72 -8.69 6.93
N LYS A 152 12.75 -9.13 6.11
CA LYS A 152 12.96 -9.37 4.68
C LYS A 152 13.25 -8.09 3.90
N VAL A 153 12.64 -6.97 4.28
CA VAL A 153 12.95 -5.65 3.71
C VAL A 153 14.39 -5.25 4.03
N ILE A 154 14.82 -5.38 5.30
CA ILE A 154 16.19 -5.05 5.74
C ILE A 154 17.20 -5.92 4.98
N GLU A 155 16.97 -7.24 4.91
CA GLU A 155 17.81 -8.18 4.17
C GLU A 155 17.94 -7.78 2.69
N THR A 156 16.82 -7.44 2.05
CA THR A 156 16.80 -7.11 0.62
C THR A 156 17.52 -5.80 0.32
N LEU A 157 17.33 -4.79 1.17
CA LEU A 157 17.93 -3.47 0.97
C LEU A 157 19.43 -3.44 1.29
N GLN A 158 19.91 -4.38 2.12
CA GLN A 158 21.31 -4.49 2.56
C GLN A 158 21.84 -3.19 3.21
N GLU A 159 20.95 -2.46 3.88
CA GLU A 159 21.29 -1.24 4.63
C GLU A 159 21.09 -1.48 6.13
N PRO A 160 21.86 -0.82 7.00
CA PRO A 160 21.60 -0.85 8.45
C PRO A 160 20.16 -0.43 8.76
N ALA A 161 19.49 -1.14 9.65
CA ALA A 161 18.06 -0.91 9.93
C ALA A 161 17.78 0.52 10.40
N ASP A 162 18.69 1.14 11.16
CA ASP A 162 18.60 2.53 11.61
C ASP A 162 18.72 3.57 10.48
N ARG A 163 19.14 3.15 9.28
CA ARG A 163 19.18 3.97 8.05
C ARG A 163 17.90 3.85 7.22
N LEU A 164 16.95 3.02 7.65
CA LEU A 164 15.65 2.81 7.03
C LEU A 164 14.58 3.56 7.83
N LEU A 165 13.87 4.48 7.19
CA LEU A 165 12.75 5.22 7.77
C LEU A 165 11.45 4.76 7.14
N PHE A 166 10.58 4.14 7.94
CA PHE A 166 9.28 3.66 7.52
C PHE A 166 8.18 4.67 7.86
N LEU A 167 7.33 4.97 6.90
CA LEU A 167 6.19 5.90 7.00
C LEU A 167 4.89 5.13 6.73
N ASP A 168 4.05 4.99 7.76
CA ASP A 168 2.80 4.21 7.72
C ASP A 168 1.74 4.89 8.58
N ASP A 169 0.47 4.83 8.21
CA ASP A 169 -0.63 5.43 8.98
C ASP A 169 -1.07 4.58 10.19
N SER A 170 -0.59 3.34 10.27
CA SER A 170 -0.87 2.39 11.37
C SER A 170 0.26 2.39 12.41
N GLU A 171 -0.06 2.79 13.66
CA GLU A 171 0.89 2.70 14.78
C GLU A 171 1.37 1.26 15.00
N VAL A 172 0.51 0.26 14.81
CA VAL A 172 0.87 -1.16 14.97
C VAL A 172 1.98 -1.55 13.99
N ASN A 173 1.92 -1.09 12.75
CA ASN A 173 2.95 -1.33 11.75
C ASN A 173 4.24 -0.58 12.09
N CYS A 174 4.13 0.67 12.53
CA CYS A 174 5.27 1.48 12.97
C CYS A 174 5.98 0.86 14.17
N GLU A 175 5.25 0.35 15.14
CA GLU A 175 5.83 -0.37 16.29
C GLU A 175 6.54 -1.66 15.87
N ALA A 176 5.95 -2.42 14.94
CA ALA A 176 6.56 -3.64 14.43
C ALA A 176 7.89 -3.33 13.69
N ALA A 177 7.91 -2.28 12.86
CA ALA A 177 9.13 -1.81 12.23
C ALA A 177 10.22 -1.44 13.26
N ARG A 178 9.88 -0.66 14.29
CA ARG A 178 10.81 -0.28 15.36
C ARG A 178 11.42 -1.48 16.09
N LYS A 179 10.64 -2.55 16.30
CA LYS A 179 11.12 -3.79 16.91
C LYS A 179 12.21 -4.52 16.11
N THR A 180 12.34 -4.21 14.81
CA THR A 180 13.41 -4.74 13.95
C THR A 180 14.62 -3.79 13.85
N GLY A 181 14.60 -2.68 14.57
CA GLY A 181 15.64 -1.65 14.53
C GLY A 181 15.46 -0.58 13.47
N MET A 182 14.41 -0.66 12.65
CA MET A 182 14.05 0.40 11.71
C MET A 182 13.53 1.62 12.47
N ARG A 183 13.68 2.78 11.87
CA ARG A 183 13.00 4.00 12.29
C ARG A 183 11.61 4.04 11.68
N SER A 184 10.66 4.64 12.37
CA SER A 184 9.33 4.86 11.79
C SER A 184 8.69 6.14 12.29
N LEU A 185 7.85 6.74 11.45
CA LEU A 185 6.99 7.88 11.77
C LEU A 185 5.58 7.56 11.29
N ILE A 186 4.61 8.02 12.05
CA ILE A 186 3.20 7.96 11.63
C ILE A 186 2.99 8.89 10.45
N ALA A 187 2.46 8.36 9.37
CA ALA A 187 2.15 9.13 8.17
C ALA A 187 0.63 9.27 8.01
N PRO A 188 0.02 10.35 8.53
CA PRO A 188 -1.43 10.50 8.47
C PRO A 188 -1.97 10.49 7.03
N ALA A 189 -3.15 9.87 6.86
CA ALA A 189 -3.79 9.70 5.56
C ALA A 189 -4.21 11.02 4.88
N ASP A 190 -4.27 12.12 5.63
CA ASP A 190 -4.52 13.47 5.12
C ASP A 190 -3.34 14.07 4.32
N GLY A 191 -2.19 13.40 4.31
CA GLY A 191 -0.98 13.82 3.61
C GLY A 191 -0.09 14.76 4.42
N SER A 192 -0.41 15.03 5.69
CA SER A 192 0.41 15.89 6.57
C SER A 192 1.82 15.35 6.82
N TRP A 193 2.08 14.08 6.52
CA TRP A 193 3.42 13.50 6.50
C TRP A 193 4.41 14.28 5.59
N MET A 194 3.90 15.00 4.58
CA MET A 194 4.74 15.84 3.74
C MET A 194 5.45 16.96 4.54
N ASN A 195 4.90 17.32 5.70
CA ASN A 195 5.53 18.29 6.62
C ASN A 195 6.80 17.77 7.31
N TYR A 196 7.11 16.47 7.21
CA TYR A 196 8.38 15.92 7.67
C TYR A 196 9.56 16.32 6.79
N PHE A 197 9.26 16.84 5.60
CA PHE A 197 10.24 17.23 4.59
C PHE A 197 10.26 18.73 4.38
N GLU A 198 11.43 19.22 4.00
CA GLU A 198 11.61 20.59 3.48
C GLU A 198 10.97 20.71 2.08
N ALA A 199 10.78 21.93 1.61
CA ALA A 199 10.17 22.19 0.30
C ALA A 199 10.95 21.55 -0.87
N ASP A 200 12.24 21.31 -0.71
CA ASP A 200 13.10 20.65 -1.70
C ASP A 200 13.14 19.14 -1.58
N GLY A 201 12.49 18.57 -0.54
CA GLY A 201 12.38 17.11 -0.30
C GLY A 201 13.42 16.55 0.66
N ARG A 202 14.28 17.36 1.27
CA ARG A 202 15.16 16.88 2.36
C ARG A 202 14.33 16.57 3.60
N LEU A 203 14.65 15.50 4.30
CA LEU A 203 14.09 15.24 5.62
C LEU A 203 14.52 16.34 6.57
N LYS A 204 13.61 16.86 7.40
CA LYS A 204 13.94 17.88 8.38
C LYS A 204 14.81 17.30 9.48
N ALA A 205 15.74 18.11 10.00
CA ALA A 205 16.72 17.71 11.00
C ALA A 205 16.09 17.07 12.27
N GLU A 206 14.91 17.54 12.67
CA GLU A 206 14.17 16.99 13.80
C GLU A 206 13.72 15.51 13.61
N TYR A 207 13.68 15.04 12.37
CA TYR A 207 13.33 13.65 11.99
C TYR A 207 14.56 12.84 11.51
N GLU A 208 15.76 13.41 11.50
CA GLU A 208 17.00 12.74 11.09
C GLU A 208 17.68 11.96 12.23
N ALA A 209 17.31 12.24 13.49
CA ALA A 209 17.92 11.66 14.69
C ALA A 209 17.39 10.27 15.01
#